data_0126ab1172dfd7facbbb32a8d4fec3f7
#
_entry.id   0126ab1172dfd7facbbb32a8d4fec3f7
#
_cell.length_a   1.000
_cell.length_b   1.000
_cell.length_c   1.000
_cell.angle_alpha   90.00
_cell.angle_beta   90.00
_cell.angle_gamma   90.00
#
_symmetry.space_group_name_H-M   'P 1'
#
loop_
_entity.id
_entity.type
_entity.pdbx_description
1 polymer ?
#
loop_
_entity_poly.entity_id
_entity_poly.type
_entity_poly.pdbx_seq_one_letter_code
_entity_poly.pdbx_strand_id
1 'polypeptide(L)'
;MADHKETEVYPMLCRNCGKAGHFGSTLSPEFCLACGSSNIRVHPELLSLNIAHIDCDAFYASIEKRDNPEIAKKPVIVGGGDRGVVAAACYIARKFGVRSAMPAWEALKKCPEAVIIRPRMEHYVAIGQQIRDQMLSLTPLVQPLSIDEAFLDLSGTQKLHRASPAEA
;
A
#
# COMPACT_ATOMS: atom_id res chain seq x y z
N MET A 1 -19.46 -39.23 -24.88
CA MET A 1 -18.37 -38.94 -23.94
C MET A 1 -18.58 -37.50 -23.50
N ALA A 2 -19.10 -37.32 -22.28
CA ALA A 2 -19.34 -35.97 -21.74
C ALA A 2 -18.01 -35.46 -21.20
N ASP A 3 -17.60 -34.34 -21.76
CA ASP A 3 -16.41 -33.58 -21.31
C ASP A 3 -16.69 -33.05 -19.91
N HIS A 4 -16.15 -33.70 -18.89
CA HIS A 4 -16.14 -33.17 -17.53
C HIS A 4 -15.14 -31.99 -17.53
N LYS A 5 -15.62 -30.75 -17.80
CA LYS A 5 -14.90 -29.54 -17.41
C LYS A 5 -14.78 -29.59 -15.90
N GLU A 6 -13.59 -29.94 -15.40
CA GLU A 6 -13.22 -29.71 -14.01
C GLU A 6 -13.46 -28.23 -13.71
N THR A 7 -14.32 -27.95 -12.77
CA THR A 7 -14.55 -26.60 -12.27
C THR A 7 -13.29 -26.20 -11.49
N GLU A 8 -12.44 -25.38 -12.10
CA GLU A 8 -11.26 -24.85 -11.41
C GLU A 8 -11.71 -24.02 -10.21
N VAL A 9 -11.20 -24.38 -9.05
CA VAL A 9 -11.50 -23.72 -7.77
C VAL A 9 -10.34 -22.78 -7.45
N TYR A 10 -10.60 -21.48 -7.46
CA TYR A 10 -9.58 -20.47 -7.15
C TYR A 10 -9.71 -19.93 -5.73
N PRO A 11 -8.59 -19.71 -5.02
CA PRO A 11 -8.62 -19.02 -3.75
C PRO A 11 -8.99 -17.54 -3.94
N MET A 12 -9.71 -17.00 -2.96
CA MET A 12 -10.20 -15.64 -2.91
C MET A 12 -9.83 -15.00 -1.58
N LEU A 13 -9.51 -13.71 -1.59
CA LEU A 13 -9.32 -12.87 -0.41
C LEU A 13 -10.13 -11.59 -0.54
N CYS A 14 -10.90 -11.26 0.49
CA CYS A 14 -11.55 -9.97 0.61
C CYS A 14 -10.61 -8.97 1.29
N ARG A 15 -10.20 -7.93 0.58
CA ARG A 15 -9.32 -6.88 1.13
C ARG A 15 -10.01 -5.97 2.14
N ASN A 16 -11.33 -6.09 2.31
CA ASN A 16 -12.07 -5.24 3.23
C ASN A 16 -12.23 -5.88 4.63
N CYS A 17 -12.42 -7.21 4.70
CA CYS A 17 -12.61 -7.91 5.96
C CYS A 17 -11.57 -9.02 6.22
N GLY A 18 -10.58 -9.19 5.36
CA GLY A 18 -9.54 -10.22 5.48
C GLY A 18 -10.02 -11.67 5.26
N LYS A 19 -11.32 -11.89 4.95
CA LYS A 19 -11.85 -13.24 4.80
C LYS A 19 -11.29 -13.90 3.54
N ALA A 20 -10.55 -15.00 3.72
CA ALA A 20 -10.17 -15.89 2.64
C ALA A 20 -11.19 -17.00 2.44
N GLY A 21 -11.21 -17.58 1.23
CA GLY A 21 -12.08 -18.70 0.87
C GLY A 21 -11.69 -19.28 -0.49
N HIS A 22 -12.38 -20.35 -0.87
CA HIS A 22 -12.25 -20.97 -2.20
C HIS A 22 -13.55 -20.77 -2.95
N PHE A 23 -13.44 -20.48 -4.21
CA PHE A 23 -14.58 -20.28 -5.09
C PHE A 23 -14.55 -21.31 -6.22
N GLY A 24 -15.56 -22.17 -6.25
CA GLY A 24 -15.76 -23.18 -7.29
C GLY A 24 -16.87 -22.73 -8.23
N SER A 25 -16.54 -21.93 -9.24
CA SER A 25 -17.52 -21.56 -10.28
C SER A 25 -16.81 -21.01 -11.51
N THR A 26 -17.47 -21.10 -12.65
CA THR A 26 -17.07 -20.45 -13.90
C THR A 26 -17.15 -18.91 -13.86
N LEU A 27 -17.65 -18.33 -12.77
CA LEU A 27 -17.78 -16.89 -12.55
C LEU A 27 -17.09 -16.49 -11.24
N SER A 28 -16.17 -15.51 -11.29
CA SER A 28 -15.62 -14.89 -10.09
C SER A 28 -16.74 -14.23 -9.29
N PRO A 29 -16.74 -14.33 -7.95
CA PRO A 29 -17.74 -13.65 -7.14
C PRO A 29 -17.59 -12.13 -7.33
N GLU A 30 -18.70 -11.43 -7.49
CA GLU A 30 -18.69 -9.97 -7.57
C GLU A 30 -18.54 -9.33 -6.18
N PHE A 31 -18.95 -10.05 -5.14
CA PHE A 31 -18.99 -9.54 -3.75
C PHE A 31 -18.52 -10.60 -2.76
N CYS A 32 -17.91 -10.13 -1.68
CA CYS A 32 -17.55 -10.96 -0.54
C CYS A 32 -18.79 -11.45 0.19
N LEU A 33 -18.95 -12.74 0.35
CA LEU A 33 -20.11 -13.35 1.05
C LEU A 33 -20.17 -13.00 2.54
N ALA A 34 -19.04 -12.57 3.15
CA ALA A 34 -18.99 -12.25 4.57
C ALA A 34 -19.35 -10.79 4.86
N CYS A 35 -18.97 -9.83 4.00
CA CYS A 35 -19.17 -8.41 4.27
C CYS A 35 -19.80 -7.61 3.12
N GLY A 36 -20.16 -8.26 2.01
CA GLY A 36 -20.78 -7.62 0.84
C GLY A 36 -19.85 -6.71 0.02
N SER A 37 -18.56 -6.63 0.36
CA SER A 37 -17.61 -5.77 -0.36
C SER A 37 -17.26 -6.33 -1.73
N SER A 38 -17.17 -5.48 -2.74
CA SER A 38 -16.63 -5.81 -4.07
C SER A 38 -15.09 -5.81 -4.12
N ASN A 39 -14.41 -5.43 -3.02
CA ASN A 39 -12.97 -5.38 -2.95
C ASN A 39 -12.35 -6.75 -2.68
N ILE A 40 -12.54 -7.66 -3.63
CA ILE A 40 -12.04 -9.04 -3.58
C ILE A 40 -10.90 -9.25 -4.58
N ARG A 41 -10.02 -10.20 -4.27
CA ARG A 41 -8.97 -10.70 -5.17
C ARG A 41 -9.13 -12.19 -5.32
N VAL A 42 -9.06 -12.66 -6.56
CA VAL A 42 -9.10 -14.07 -6.92
C VAL A 42 -7.87 -14.37 -7.76
N HIS A 43 -7.07 -15.35 -7.38
CA HIS A 43 -5.90 -15.77 -8.12
C HIS A 43 -5.53 -17.19 -7.72
N PRO A 44 -5.12 -18.07 -8.66
CA PRO A 44 -4.79 -19.47 -8.35
C PRO A 44 -3.69 -19.62 -7.29
N GLU A 45 -2.71 -18.73 -7.29
CA GLU A 45 -1.58 -18.75 -6.35
C GLU A 45 -1.77 -17.89 -5.10
N LEU A 46 -2.94 -17.28 -4.91
CA LEU A 46 -3.17 -16.27 -3.87
C LEU A 46 -2.72 -16.70 -2.46
N LEU A 47 -2.98 -17.95 -2.09
CA LEU A 47 -2.65 -18.49 -0.77
C LEU A 47 -1.28 -19.18 -0.71
N SER A 48 -0.58 -19.32 -1.85
CA SER A 48 0.74 -19.93 -1.95
C SER A 48 1.87 -18.92 -2.13
N LEU A 49 1.54 -17.66 -2.47
CA LEU A 49 2.52 -16.58 -2.55
C LEU A 49 3.06 -16.26 -1.16
N ASN A 50 4.39 -16.23 -1.03
CA ASN A 50 5.07 -16.05 0.24
C ASN A 50 5.83 -14.73 0.34
N ILE A 51 6.02 -14.02 -0.77
CA ILE A 51 6.72 -12.75 -0.80
C ILE A 51 5.71 -11.61 -0.83
N ALA A 52 5.76 -10.75 0.18
CA ALA A 52 5.03 -9.50 0.19
C ALA A 52 5.97 -8.34 -0.15
N HIS A 53 5.47 -7.38 -0.93
CA HIS A 53 6.10 -6.10 -1.17
C HIS A 53 5.23 -5.00 -0.56
N ILE A 54 5.80 -4.22 0.34
CA ILE A 54 5.13 -3.12 1.03
C ILE A 54 5.78 -1.82 0.59
N ASP A 55 4.95 -0.87 0.15
CA ASP A 55 5.32 0.51 -0.20
C ASP A 55 4.29 1.44 0.44
N CYS A 56 4.75 2.39 1.26
CA CYS A 56 3.88 3.31 1.98
C CYS A 56 3.48 4.49 1.08
N ASP A 57 2.21 4.56 0.75
CA ASP A 57 1.61 5.57 -0.13
C ASP A 57 1.92 7.01 0.27
N ALA A 58 2.62 7.72 -0.65
CA ALA A 58 2.96 9.15 -0.49
C ALA A 58 3.57 9.44 0.90
N PHE A 59 4.48 8.61 1.35
CA PHE A 59 4.96 8.45 2.72
C PHE A 59 5.15 9.77 3.48
N TYR A 60 6.02 10.67 2.99
CA TYR A 60 6.27 11.94 3.67
C TYR A 60 5.02 12.79 3.77
N ALA A 61 4.24 12.91 2.70
CA ALA A 61 3.02 13.71 2.71
C ALA A 61 1.93 13.10 3.60
N SER A 62 1.89 11.78 3.74
CA SER A 62 0.98 11.07 4.63
C SER A 62 1.32 11.32 6.10
N ILE A 63 2.61 11.34 6.46
CA ILE A 63 3.08 11.69 7.81
C ILE A 63 2.71 13.14 8.15
N GLU A 64 2.99 14.09 7.24
CA GLU A 64 2.65 15.48 7.47
C GLU A 64 1.14 15.70 7.70
N LYS A 65 0.31 15.00 6.94
CA LYS A 65 -1.15 15.06 7.12
C LYS A 65 -1.65 14.40 8.41
N ARG A 66 -1.00 13.32 8.84
CA ARG A 66 -1.29 12.66 10.11
C ARG A 66 -0.95 13.57 11.29
N ASP A 67 0.21 14.19 11.24
CA ASP A 67 0.74 15.06 12.32
C ASP A 67 0.02 16.40 12.37
N ASN A 68 -0.53 16.88 11.25
CA ASN A 68 -1.27 18.13 11.16
C ASN A 68 -2.65 17.91 10.50
N PRO A 69 -3.71 17.64 11.29
CA PRO A 69 -5.06 17.41 10.78
C PRO A 69 -5.66 18.59 9.97
N GLU A 70 -5.18 19.82 10.17
CA GLU A 70 -5.68 20.98 9.43
C GLU A 70 -5.35 20.95 7.94
N ILE A 71 -4.32 20.20 7.55
CA ILE A 71 -3.94 20.01 6.15
C ILE A 71 -4.41 18.67 5.58
N ALA A 72 -5.11 17.84 6.37
CA ALA A 72 -5.52 16.49 5.96
C ALA A 72 -6.32 16.47 4.65
N LYS A 73 -7.16 17.48 4.42
CA LYS A 73 -8.00 17.60 3.22
C LYS A 73 -7.41 18.52 2.14
N LYS A 74 -6.22 19.09 2.37
CA LYS A 74 -5.55 20.01 1.41
C LYS A 74 -4.59 19.24 0.50
N PRO A 75 -4.27 19.75 -0.70
CA PRO A 75 -3.14 19.27 -1.47
C PRO A 75 -1.84 19.58 -0.71
N VAL A 76 -1.03 18.55 -0.45
CA VAL A 76 0.24 18.66 0.31
C VAL A 76 1.37 18.18 -0.57
N ILE A 77 2.43 18.96 -0.61
CA ILE A 77 3.69 18.69 -1.30
C ILE A 77 4.81 18.77 -0.26
N VAL A 78 5.58 17.71 -0.12
CA VAL A 78 6.82 17.72 0.66
C VAL A 78 7.98 17.95 -0.30
N GLY A 79 8.78 18.96 -0.01
CA GLY A 79 9.87 19.41 -0.88
C GLY A 79 10.01 20.92 -0.81
N GLY A 80 10.51 21.53 -1.88
CA GLY A 80 10.56 22.97 -2.00
C GLY A 80 11.94 23.57 -1.76
N GLY A 81 11.97 24.91 -1.68
CA GLY A 81 13.13 25.77 -1.82
C GLY A 81 13.19 26.32 -3.25
N ASP A 82 13.90 27.44 -3.44
CA ASP A 82 13.91 28.22 -4.71
C ASP A 82 14.34 27.40 -5.94
N ARG A 83 15.14 26.35 -5.74
CA ARG A 83 15.59 25.40 -6.77
C ARG A 83 15.27 23.95 -6.43
N GLY A 84 14.36 23.75 -5.47
CA GLY A 84 14.02 22.42 -4.95
C GLY A 84 13.05 21.66 -5.85
N VAL A 85 12.99 20.37 -5.60
CA VAL A 85 12.05 19.47 -6.25
C VAL A 85 11.01 18.93 -5.27
N VAL A 86 9.94 18.37 -5.80
CA VAL A 86 8.95 17.60 -5.06
C VAL A 86 9.59 16.28 -4.62
N ALA A 87 9.74 16.08 -3.32
CA ALA A 87 10.16 14.79 -2.75
C ALA A 87 8.96 13.82 -2.68
N ALA A 88 7.80 14.31 -2.19
CA ALA A 88 6.56 13.55 -2.19
C ALA A 88 5.36 14.47 -2.40
N ALA A 89 4.31 13.96 -3.05
CA ALA A 89 3.03 14.65 -3.23
C ALA A 89 1.88 13.74 -2.81
N CYS A 90 0.97 14.27 -1.98
CA CYS A 90 -0.23 13.52 -1.59
C CYS A 90 -1.17 13.30 -2.79
N TYR A 91 -2.09 12.35 -2.69
CA TYR A 91 -3.03 12.02 -3.77
C TYR A 91 -3.87 13.21 -4.24
N ILE A 92 -4.20 14.15 -3.35
CA ILE A 92 -4.93 15.36 -3.74
C ILE A 92 -4.06 16.21 -4.68
N ALA A 93 -2.78 16.45 -4.33
CA ALA A 93 -1.87 17.20 -5.19
C ALA A 93 -1.59 16.46 -6.53
N ARG A 94 -1.52 15.13 -6.50
CA ARG A 94 -1.34 14.31 -7.72
C ARG A 94 -2.50 14.44 -8.71
N LYS A 95 -3.72 14.75 -8.26
CA LYS A 95 -4.88 15.02 -9.16
C LYS A 95 -4.68 16.27 -10.01
N PHE A 96 -3.88 17.23 -9.54
CA PHE A 96 -3.50 18.43 -10.31
C PHE A 96 -2.27 18.19 -11.21
N GLY A 97 -1.79 16.96 -11.31
CA GLY A 97 -0.65 16.60 -12.14
C GLY A 97 0.70 16.82 -11.48
N VAL A 98 0.75 17.05 -10.16
CA VAL A 98 2.01 17.10 -9.39
C VAL A 98 2.62 15.70 -9.29
N ARG A 99 3.95 15.59 -9.47
CA ARG A 99 4.70 14.32 -9.40
C ARG A 99 6.01 14.52 -8.63
N SER A 100 6.54 13.44 -8.07
CA SER A 100 7.90 13.41 -7.50
C SER A 100 8.94 13.80 -8.57
N ALA A 101 10.04 14.37 -8.13
CA ALA A 101 11.11 14.95 -8.92
C ALA A 101 10.74 16.19 -9.76
N MET A 102 9.46 16.60 -9.78
CA MET A 102 9.02 17.84 -10.46
C MET A 102 9.63 19.07 -9.75
N PRO A 103 10.10 20.09 -10.50
CA PRO A 103 10.49 21.35 -9.90
C PRO A 103 9.38 21.98 -9.05
N ALA A 104 9.70 22.52 -7.88
CA ALA A 104 8.71 23.06 -6.96
C ALA A 104 7.88 24.21 -7.56
N TRP A 105 8.52 25.06 -8.39
CA TRP A 105 7.83 26.13 -9.10
C TRP A 105 6.79 25.61 -10.11
N GLU A 106 7.11 24.51 -10.78
CA GLU A 106 6.17 23.87 -11.72
C GLU A 106 5.01 23.23 -10.99
N ALA A 107 5.30 22.56 -9.86
CA ALA A 107 4.28 21.98 -9.00
C ALA A 107 3.29 23.03 -8.48
N LEU A 108 3.78 24.17 -8.03
CA LEU A 108 2.94 25.31 -7.62
C LEU A 108 2.14 25.91 -8.77
N LYS A 109 2.69 25.95 -9.98
CA LYS A 109 1.93 26.40 -11.15
C LYS A 109 0.76 25.46 -11.46
N LYS A 110 0.93 24.17 -11.24
CA LYS A 110 -0.14 23.15 -11.43
C LYS A 110 -1.15 23.13 -10.29
N CYS A 111 -0.69 23.36 -9.06
CA CYS A 111 -1.51 23.33 -7.85
C CYS A 111 -1.17 24.54 -6.94
N PRO A 112 -1.69 25.74 -7.25
CA PRO A 112 -1.37 26.96 -6.49
C PRO A 112 -1.79 26.92 -5.03
N GLU A 113 -2.82 26.13 -4.71
CA GLU A 113 -3.35 25.96 -3.35
C GLU A 113 -2.56 24.93 -2.51
N ALA A 114 -1.49 24.35 -3.06
CA ALA A 114 -0.75 23.33 -2.35
C ALA A 114 -0.02 23.88 -1.14
N VAL A 115 -0.15 23.19 -0.02
CA VAL A 115 0.67 23.40 1.16
C VAL A 115 2.04 22.77 0.92
N ILE A 116 3.08 23.59 0.85
CA ILE A 116 4.46 23.11 0.70
C ILE A 116 5.09 22.99 2.09
N ILE A 117 5.66 21.81 2.35
CA ILE A 117 6.32 21.49 3.62
C ILE A 117 7.77 21.11 3.34
N ARG A 118 8.70 21.69 4.08
CA ARG A 118 10.11 21.28 4.02
C ARG A 118 10.26 19.87 4.61
N PRO A 119 11.07 19.00 3.97
CA PRO A 119 11.25 17.63 4.48
C PRO A 119 11.82 17.61 5.91
N ARG A 120 11.17 16.85 6.79
CA ARG A 120 11.64 16.54 8.16
C ARG A 120 12.29 15.15 8.18
N MET A 121 13.44 14.99 7.52
CA MET A 121 14.02 13.67 7.25
C MET A 121 14.22 12.81 8.48
N GLU A 122 14.73 13.37 9.58
CA GLU A 122 14.92 12.62 10.85
C GLU A 122 13.59 12.05 11.36
N HIS A 123 12.51 12.82 11.27
CA HIS A 123 11.18 12.38 11.67
C HIS A 123 10.67 11.24 10.76
N TYR A 124 10.87 11.35 9.44
CA TYR A 124 10.46 10.30 8.50
C TYR A 124 11.23 9.01 8.73
N VAL A 125 12.54 9.10 8.98
CA VAL A 125 13.38 7.94 9.32
C VAL A 125 12.87 7.26 10.60
N ALA A 126 12.53 8.04 11.64
CA ALA A 126 11.99 7.49 12.89
C ALA A 126 10.66 6.76 12.68
N ILE A 127 9.76 7.30 11.84
CA ILE A 127 8.49 6.64 11.50
C ILE A 127 8.74 5.39 10.63
N GLY A 128 9.64 5.48 9.66
CA GLY A 128 10.04 4.32 8.84
C GLY A 128 10.58 3.17 9.69
N GLN A 129 11.36 3.47 10.74
CA GLN A 129 11.83 2.45 11.66
C GLN A 129 10.68 1.78 12.42
N GLN A 130 9.68 2.54 12.89
CA GLN A 130 8.50 1.97 13.55
C GLN A 130 7.71 1.04 12.61
N ILE A 131 7.57 1.41 11.33
CA ILE A 131 6.92 0.57 10.32
C ILE A 131 7.75 -0.71 10.10
N ARG A 132 9.07 -0.58 10.00
CA ARG A 132 9.97 -1.73 9.87
C ARG A 132 9.86 -2.68 11.06
N ASP A 133 9.73 -2.17 12.29
CA ASP A 133 9.56 -3.00 13.49
C ASP A 133 8.25 -3.80 13.42
N GLN A 134 7.18 -3.23 12.84
CA GLN A 134 5.94 -3.97 12.56
C GLN A 134 6.17 -5.07 11.52
N MET A 135 6.90 -4.78 10.43
CA MET A 135 7.24 -5.80 9.43
C MET A 135 8.06 -6.95 10.05
N LEU A 136 9.02 -6.64 10.92
CA LEU A 136 9.84 -7.62 11.63
C LEU A 136 9.03 -8.48 12.63
N SER A 137 7.87 -7.99 13.09
CA SER A 137 6.96 -8.81 13.90
C SER A 137 6.24 -9.90 13.10
N LEU A 138 6.15 -9.74 11.78
CA LEU A 138 5.54 -10.73 10.89
C LEU A 138 6.55 -11.80 10.46
N THR A 139 7.79 -11.40 10.18
CA THR A 139 8.88 -12.28 9.76
C THR A 139 10.24 -11.62 10.04
N PRO A 140 11.28 -12.38 10.43
CA PRO A 140 12.63 -11.84 10.52
C PRO A 140 13.25 -11.55 9.13
N LEU A 141 12.67 -12.08 8.05
CA LEU A 141 13.19 -11.97 6.69
C LEU A 141 12.61 -10.72 5.99
N VAL A 142 13.04 -9.55 6.44
CA VAL A 142 12.65 -8.25 5.87
C VAL A 142 13.85 -7.65 5.13
N GLN A 143 13.68 -7.36 3.85
CA GLN A 143 14.66 -6.69 3.00
C GLN A 143 14.18 -5.26 2.70
N PRO A 144 14.69 -4.23 3.40
CA PRO A 144 14.35 -2.85 3.09
C PRO A 144 14.94 -2.43 1.75
N LEU A 145 14.17 -1.67 0.97
CA LEU A 145 14.61 -0.99 -0.25
C LEU A 145 14.80 0.50 0.01
N SER A 146 13.93 1.09 0.83
CA SER A 146 13.98 2.49 1.27
C SER A 146 13.49 2.61 2.71
N ILE A 147 13.21 3.82 3.19
CA ILE A 147 12.65 4.06 4.52
C ILE A 147 11.15 3.72 4.61
N ASP A 148 10.49 3.56 3.47
CA ASP A 148 9.05 3.34 3.33
C ASP A 148 8.70 2.10 2.49
N GLU A 149 9.72 1.34 2.03
CA GLU A 149 9.54 0.23 1.11
C GLU A 149 10.38 -0.98 1.53
N ALA A 150 9.77 -2.17 1.52
CA ALA A 150 10.46 -3.41 1.84
C ALA A 150 9.82 -4.64 1.19
N PHE A 151 10.63 -5.67 0.94
CA PHE A 151 10.17 -7.03 0.73
C PHE A 151 10.17 -7.81 2.03
N LEU A 152 9.16 -8.65 2.22
CA LEU A 152 9.02 -9.59 3.33
C LEU A 152 8.92 -11.01 2.76
N ASP A 153 9.75 -11.92 3.26
CA ASP A 153 9.54 -13.35 3.01
C ASP A 153 8.76 -13.95 4.18
N LEU A 154 7.52 -14.34 3.90
CA LEU A 154 6.58 -14.95 4.85
C LEU A 154 6.57 -16.48 4.76
N SER A 155 7.56 -17.09 4.08
CA SER A 155 7.69 -18.53 4.00
C SER A 155 7.81 -19.17 5.39
N GLY A 156 6.99 -20.19 5.65
CA GLY A 156 7.02 -20.93 6.92
C GLY A 156 6.33 -20.24 8.11
N THR A 157 5.79 -19.03 7.93
CA THR A 157 5.14 -18.26 9.02
C THR A 157 3.68 -18.66 9.27
N GLN A 158 3.06 -19.52 8.43
CA GLN A 158 1.64 -19.88 8.51
C GLN A 158 1.24 -20.47 9.87
N LYS A 159 2.12 -21.27 10.50
CA LYS A 159 1.86 -21.83 11.85
C LYS A 159 1.88 -20.75 12.92
N LEU A 160 2.77 -19.76 12.78
CA LEU A 160 2.92 -18.65 13.71
C LEU A 160 1.69 -17.74 13.67
N HIS A 161 1.29 -17.34 12.46
CA HIS A 161 0.17 -16.41 12.26
C HIS A 161 -1.19 -17.10 12.18
N ARG A 162 -1.23 -18.46 12.08
CA ARG A 162 -2.44 -19.26 11.85
C ARG A 162 -3.24 -18.78 10.62
N ALA A 163 -2.51 -18.30 9.62
CA ALA A 163 -3.02 -17.69 8.40
C ALA A 163 -2.06 -17.96 7.25
N SER A 164 -2.55 -17.92 6.02
CA SER A 164 -1.66 -17.87 4.85
C SER A 164 -0.92 -16.53 4.80
N PRO A 165 0.20 -16.42 4.06
CA PRO A 165 0.90 -15.14 3.89
C PRO A 165 0.04 -14.01 3.34
N ALA A 166 -0.98 -14.33 2.52
CA ALA A 166 -1.91 -13.35 1.97
C ALA A 166 -2.94 -12.84 3.00
N GLU A 167 -3.15 -13.57 4.10
CA GLU A 167 -4.07 -13.24 5.18
C GLU A 167 -3.36 -12.56 6.36
N ALA A 168 -2.03 -12.75 6.51
CA ALA A 168 -1.20 -12.17 7.56
C ALA A 168 -0.94 -10.68 7.31
#